data_0b5e761e27947b17e462987000e51345
#
_entry.id   0b5e761e27947b17e462987000e51345
#
_cell.length_a   1.000
_cell.length_b   1.000
_cell.length_c   1.000
_cell.angle_alpha   90.00
_cell.angle_beta   90.00
_cell.angle_gamma   90.00
#
_symmetry.space_group_name_H-M   'P 1'
#
loop_
_entity.id
_entity.type
_entity.pdbx_description
1 polymer ?
#
loop_
_entity_poly.entity_id
_entity_poly.type
_entity_poly.pdbx_seq_one_letter_code
_entity_poly.pdbx_strand_id
1 'polypeptide(L)'
;FFKQKTAYEIKECDWSSDVCSSDLIQHENGSLGKTECWYVLDCEPGATIIVGQRAKDRAEAAQMIEDGRWDDMLNVLPIHKGDFFQIDSGTVHAIKTGTLILETQQSSDVTYRLYDYDRPGTDGKLRPLHIEQSLDCIDFDSQAPTDGTVTAPEVDGVTELESNPCYTVDRVRVNGSKTLEQHWPFMCLSVIDGEGTVCGDPVHKGSHLLAPSTVSSIDLEGKMELIISHL
;
A
#
# COMPACT_ATOMS: atom_id res chain seq x y z
N PHE A 1 -15.81 0.13 1.67
CA PHE A 1 -15.18 -1.04 1.04
C PHE A 1 -13.71 -0.73 0.77
N PHE A 2 -12.84 -1.67 1.04
CA PHE A 2 -11.44 -1.60 0.62
C PHE A 2 -11.20 -2.61 -0.50
N LYS A 3 -10.18 -2.38 -1.32
CA LYS A 3 -9.70 -3.32 -2.32
C LYS A 3 -8.34 -3.83 -1.90
N GLN A 4 -8.15 -5.13 -2.00
CA GLN A 4 -6.83 -5.73 -2.01
C GLN A 4 -6.45 -5.97 -3.46
N LYS A 5 -5.41 -5.29 -3.92
CA LYS A 5 -4.88 -5.55 -5.26
C LYS A 5 -3.94 -6.76 -5.18
N THR A 6 -4.13 -7.69 -6.08
CA THR A 6 -3.20 -8.81 -6.29
C THR A 6 -1.81 -8.26 -6.57
N ALA A 7 -0.79 -8.91 -6.03
CA ALA A 7 0.60 -8.55 -6.27
C ALA A 7 0.90 -8.52 -7.78
N TYR A 8 1.34 -7.38 -8.28
CA TYR A 8 1.83 -7.24 -9.65
C TYR A 8 3.36 -7.17 -9.63
N GLU A 9 4.01 -7.97 -10.45
CA GLU A 9 5.39 -7.76 -10.79
C GLU A 9 5.46 -6.55 -11.73
N ILE A 10 5.85 -5.39 -11.22
CA ILE A 10 6.03 -4.18 -12.03
C ILE A 10 7.35 -4.30 -12.79
N LYS A 11 7.29 -4.89 -13.99
CA LYS A 11 8.47 -5.06 -14.86
C LYS A 11 8.85 -3.79 -15.61
N GLU A 12 7.90 -2.91 -15.90
CA GLU A 12 8.11 -1.64 -16.60
C GLU A 12 7.17 -0.58 -16.04
N CYS A 13 7.70 0.26 -15.19
CA CYS A 13 7.35 1.65 -14.94
C CYS A 13 5.86 2.05 -14.95
N ASP A 14 5.12 1.75 -13.92
CA ASP A 14 3.94 2.55 -13.54
C ASP A 14 4.34 3.53 -12.42
N TRP A 15 5.20 4.47 -12.78
CA TRP A 15 5.78 5.42 -11.85
C TRP A 15 5.03 6.73 -11.94
N SER A 16 4.21 7.03 -11.00
CA SER A 16 3.78 8.39 -10.73
C SER A 16 3.91 8.64 -9.25
N SER A 17 4.42 9.80 -8.86
CA SER A 17 4.27 10.26 -7.49
C SER A 17 2.85 10.76 -7.38
N ASP A 18 2.02 10.01 -6.68
CA ASP A 18 0.60 10.25 -6.56
C ASP A 18 0.27 10.78 -5.16
N VAL A 19 -0.77 11.56 -5.07
CA VAL A 19 -1.31 12.07 -3.81
C VAL A 19 -2.80 11.79 -3.77
N CYS A 20 -3.26 11.17 -2.70
CA CYS A 20 -4.67 10.94 -2.45
C CYS A 20 -5.02 11.57 -1.10
N SER A 21 -5.96 12.49 -1.01
CA SER A 21 -6.26 13.24 0.21
C SER A 21 -7.75 13.22 0.58
N SER A 22 -8.04 13.39 1.88
CA SER A 22 -9.38 13.65 2.39
C SER A 22 -10.00 14.94 1.85
N ASP A 23 -9.18 15.91 1.43
CA ASP A 23 -9.63 17.18 0.87
C ASP A 23 -10.14 17.07 -0.58
N LEU A 24 -10.05 15.86 -1.19
CA LEU A 24 -10.74 15.50 -2.44
C LEU A 24 -12.24 15.80 -2.40
N ILE A 25 -12.85 15.83 -1.22
CA ILE A 25 -14.28 16.20 -1.04
C ILE A 25 -14.60 17.55 -1.70
N GLN A 26 -13.65 18.48 -1.68
CA GLN A 26 -13.85 19.83 -2.27
C GLN A 26 -13.61 19.83 -3.79
N HIS A 27 -12.73 18.98 -4.30
CA HIS A 27 -12.32 18.95 -5.72
C HIS A 27 -13.07 17.91 -6.56
N GLU A 28 -13.55 16.81 -5.95
CA GLU A 28 -14.11 15.64 -6.66
C GLU A 28 -15.52 15.27 -6.20
N ASN A 29 -16.39 16.27 -5.97
CA ASN A 29 -17.83 16.08 -5.67
C ASN A 29 -18.12 15.12 -4.50
N GLY A 30 -17.28 15.11 -3.46
CA GLY A 30 -17.47 14.31 -2.27
C GLY A 30 -16.76 12.95 -2.31
N SER A 31 -15.84 12.73 -3.25
CA SER A 31 -14.96 11.56 -3.20
C SER A 31 -14.05 11.64 -1.98
N LEU A 32 -13.91 10.52 -1.29
CA LEU A 32 -12.99 10.38 -0.16
C LEU A 32 -11.56 10.15 -0.68
N GLY A 33 -10.58 10.60 0.08
CA GLY A 33 -9.17 10.24 -0.13
C GLY A 33 -8.96 8.72 -0.03
N LYS A 34 -7.76 8.29 -0.33
CA LYS A 34 -7.37 6.88 -0.29
C LYS A 34 -6.27 6.68 0.74
N THR A 35 -6.61 6.03 1.84
CA THR A 35 -5.65 5.47 2.78
C THR A 35 -5.30 4.07 2.32
N GLU A 36 -4.02 3.74 2.29
CA GLU A 36 -3.51 2.46 1.82
C GLU A 36 -2.29 2.02 2.61
N CYS A 37 -1.89 0.78 2.44
CA CYS A 37 -0.62 0.28 2.94
C CYS A 37 0.02 -0.69 1.96
N TRP A 38 1.35 -0.80 2.05
CA TRP A 38 2.16 -1.67 1.21
C TRP A 38 2.96 -2.65 2.06
N TYR A 39 2.82 -3.94 1.77
CA TYR A 39 3.69 -4.98 2.28
C TYR A 39 4.62 -5.45 1.17
N VAL A 40 5.93 -5.36 1.37
CA VAL A 40 6.94 -5.74 0.37
C VAL A 40 7.09 -7.26 0.35
N LEU A 41 6.56 -7.90 -0.70
CA LEU A 41 6.64 -9.35 -0.89
C LEU A 41 8.00 -9.80 -1.38
N ASP A 42 8.60 -9.00 -2.27
CA ASP A 42 9.94 -9.22 -2.82
C ASP A 42 10.48 -7.93 -3.44
N CYS A 43 11.80 -7.80 -3.58
CA CYS A 43 12.41 -6.68 -4.26
C CYS A 43 13.80 -7.04 -4.79
N GLU A 44 14.21 -6.35 -5.86
CA GLU A 44 15.56 -6.44 -6.38
C GLU A 44 16.58 -5.78 -5.42
N PRO A 45 17.84 -6.20 -5.41
CA PRO A 45 18.88 -5.54 -4.63
C PRO A 45 19.00 -4.05 -5.00
N GLY A 46 18.88 -3.18 -3.99
CA GLY A 46 18.93 -1.74 -4.17
C GLY A 46 17.62 -1.09 -4.64
N ALA A 47 16.51 -1.83 -4.69
CA ALA A 47 15.20 -1.29 -4.98
C ALA A 47 14.80 -0.22 -3.94
N THR A 48 14.05 0.77 -4.41
CA THR A 48 13.57 1.88 -3.58
C THR A 48 12.11 2.17 -3.89
N ILE A 49 11.44 2.81 -2.95
CA ILE A 49 10.11 3.41 -3.14
C ILE A 49 10.14 4.88 -2.74
N ILE A 50 9.07 5.60 -3.01
CA ILE A 50 8.84 6.94 -2.49
C ILE A 50 7.67 6.85 -1.50
N VAL A 51 7.88 7.32 -0.27
CA VAL A 51 6.82 7.52 0.72
C VAL A 51 7.12 8.80 1.49
N GLY A 52 6.29 9.81 1.27
CA GLY A 52 6.44 11.14 1.86
C GLY A 52 7.23 12.13 1.01
N GLN A 53 7.29 13.34 1.51
CA GLN A 53 7.99 14.48 0.92
C GLN A 53 8.74 15.25 2.02
N ARG A 54 9.62 16.19 1.63
CA ARG A 54 10.52 16.92 2.54
C ARG A 54 10.30 18.43 2.55
N ALA A 55 9.41 18.98 1.72
CA ALA A 55 9.06 20.37 1.76
C ALA A 55 8.30 20.69 3.06
N LYS A 56 8.57 21.81 3.68
CA LYS A 56 7.96 22.20 4.96
C LYS A 56 6.52 22.72 4.80
N ASP A 57 6.20 23.21 3.62
CA ASP A 57 4.90 23.82 3.31
C ASP A 57 4.64 23.81 1.79
N ARG A 58 3.40 24.17 1.43
CA ARG A 58 2.95 24.27 0.05
C ARG A 58 3.83 25.19 -0.82
N ALA A 59 4.28 26.31 -0.27
CA ALA A 59 5.05 27.29 -1.03
C ALA A 59 6.44 26.75 -1.37
N GLU A 60 7.10 26.08 -0.43
CA GLU A 60 8.38 25.43 -0.68
C GLU A 60 8.24 24.25 -1.66
N ALA A 61 7.19 23.42 -1.52
CA ALA A 61 6.92 22.35 -2.46
C ALA A 61 6.70 22.89 -3.89
N ALA A 62 5.88 23.93 -4.05
CA ALA A 62 5.66 24.57 -5.34
C ALA A 62 6.97 25.10 -5.96
N GLN A 63 7.83 25.73 -5.15
CA GLN A 63 9.13 26.23 -5.63
C GLN A 63 10.07 25.06 -6.03
N MET A 64 10.11 23.98 -5.23
CA MET A 64 10.91 22.80 -5.58
C MET A 64 10.46 22.15 -6.90
N ILE A 65 9.16 22.11 -7.14
CA ILE A 65 8.57 21.59 -8.38
C ILE A 65 8.95 22.49 -9.57
N GLU A 66 8.79 23.81 -9.43
CA GLU A 66 9.14 24.77 -10.49
C GLU A 66 10.63 24.71 -10.85
N ASP A 67 11.51 24.53 -9.85
CA ASP A 67 12.94 24.39 -10.02
C ASP A 67 13.38 22.99 -10.50
N GLY A 68 12.46 22.02 -10.59
CA GLY A 68 12.76 20.62 -10.93
C GLY A 68 13.56 19.86 -9.88
N ARG A 69 13.53 20.29 -8.60
CA ARG A 69 14.29 19.70 -7.48
C ARG A 69 13.59 18.50 -6.86
N TRP A 70 13.22 17.53 -7.71
CA TRP A 70 12.50 16.33 -7.28
C TRP A 70 13.27 15.47 -6.28
N ASP A 71 14.58 15.34 -6.46
CA ASP A 71 15.44 14.53 -5.57
C ASP A 71 15.55 15.15 -4.16
N ASP A 72 15.43 16.47 -4.06
CA ASP A 72 15.41 17.17 -2.76
C ASP A 72 14.03 17.03 -2.08
N MET A 73 12.97 17.03 -2.89
CA MET A 73 11.58 17.03 -2.40
C MET A 73 11.10 15.65 -2.01
N LEU A 74 11.35 14.64 -2.83
CA LEU A 74 10.77 13.30 -2.65
C LEU A 74 11.54 12.50 -1.60
N ASN A 75 10.82 11.83 -0.68
CA ASN A 75 11.44 10.95 0.29
C ASN A 75 11.61 9.55 -0.30
N VAL A 76 12.82 9.27 -0.79
CA VAL A 76 13.20 7.98 -1.38
C VAL A 76 13.75 7.06 -0.31
N LEU A 77 13.17 5.87 -0.18
CA LEU A 77 13.53 4.88 0.84
C LEU A 77 14.03 3.58 0.20
N PRO A 78 15.14 2.99 0.68
CA PRO A 78 15.49 1.62 0.36
C PRO A 78 14.46 0.68 0.96
N ILE A 79 14.20 -0.44 0.27
CA ILE A 79 13.24 -1.44 0.73
C ILE A 79 13.84 -2.83 0.77
N HIS A 80 13.24 -3.66 1.62
CA HIS A 80 13.58 -5.07 1.77
C HIS A 80 12.29 -5.91 1.83
N LYS A 81 12.41 -7.17 1.48
CA LYS A 81 11.31 -8.12 1.67
C LYS A 81 10.86 -8.13 3.14
N GLY A 82 9.57 -7.99 3.37
CA GLY A 82 8.95 -7.95 4.69
C GLY A 82 8.77 -6.55 5.28
N ASP A 83 9.23 -5.51 4.59
CA ASP A 83 8.94 -4.12 4.98
C ASP A 83 7.46 -3.82 4.82
N PHE A 84 6.96 -2.93 5.67
CA PHE A 84 5.58 -2.46 5.67
C PHE A 84 5.54 -0.94 5.73
N PHE A 85 4.68 -0.34 4.91
CA PHE A 85 4.49 1.11 4.85
C PHE A 85 3.00 1.43 4.92
N GLN A 86 2.61 2.18 5.94
CA GLN A 86 1.32 2.84 5.98
C GLN A 86 1.40 4.14 5.19
N ILE A 87 0.41 4.39 4.35
CA ILE A 87 0.32 5.54 3.46
C ILE A 87 -1.03 6.19 3.70
N ASP A 88 -1.00 7.18 4.57
CA ASP A 88 -2.19 7.96 4.86
C ASP A 88 -2.54 8.88 3.69
N SER A 89 -3.81 9.20 3.60
CA SER A 89 -4.34 10.17 2.66
C SER A 89 -3.56 11.50 2.76
N GLY A 90 -3.08 12.03 1.63
CA GLY A 90 -2.21 13.23 1.57
C GLY A 90 -0.72 12.94 1.50
N THR A 91 -0.31 11.69 1.63
CA THR A 91 1.09 11.28 1.50
C THR A 91 1.49 11.15 0.02
N VAL A 92 2.58 11.82 -0.37
CA VAL A 92 3.20 11.61 -1.70
C VAL A 92 3.84 10.22 -1.72
N HIS A 93 3.51 9.39 -2.70
CA HIS A 93 4.03 8.02 -2.76
C HIS A 93 4.21 7.51 -4.19
N ALA A 94 5.16 6.59 -4.38
CA ALA A 94 5.35 5.90 -5.66
C ALA A 94 6.07 4.57 -5.47
N ILE A 95 5.55 3.53 -6.13
CA ILE A 95 6.23 2.25 -6.29
C ILE A 95 7.24 2.37 -7.43
N LYS A 96 8.47 1.90 -7.22
CA LYS A 96 9.53 1.93 -8.24
C LYS A 96 9.84 0.52 -8.77
N THR A 97 10.53 0.46 -9.92
CA THR A 97 10.92 -0.81 -10.57
C THR A 97 11.67 -1.75 -9.62
N GLY A 98 11.51 -3.05 -9.84
CA GLY A 98 12.17 -4.08 -9.03
C GLY A 98 11.47 -4.34 -7.70
N THR A 99 10.21 -3.92 -7.56
CA THR A 99 9.43 -4.06 -6.34
C THR A 99 8.20 -4.91 -6.59
N LEU A 100 7.94 -5.88 -5.72
CA LEU A 100 6.71 -6.67 -5.67
C LEU A 100 6.04 -6.40 -4.33
N ILE A 101 4.86 -5.82 -4.34
CA ILE A 101 4.10 -5.48 -3.13
C ILE A 101 2.70 -6.07 -3.12
N LEU A 102 2.18 -6.25 -1.93
CA LEU A 102 0.76 -6.45 -1.66
C LEU A 102 0.20 -5.14 -1.10
N GLU A 103 -0.71 -4.53 -1.85
CA GLU A 103 -1.38 -3.28 -1.48
C GLU A 103 -2.75 -3.57 -0.89
N THR A 104 -3.04 -3.01 0.28
CA THR A 104 -4.39 -2.92 0.86
C THR A 104 -4.81 -1.46 0.88
N GLN A 105 -5.95 -1.13 0.28
CA GLN A 105 -6.39 0.27 0.14
C GLN A 105 -7.90 0.43 0.30
N GLN A 106 -8.33 1.66 0.65
CA GLN A 106 -9.71 2.07 0.50
C GLN A 106 -10.13 2.01 -0.98
N SER A 107 -11.41 1.70 -1.24
CA SER A 107 -11.96 1.64 -2.61
C SER A 107 -12.16 3.04 -3.17
N SER A 108 -11.06 3.66 -3.61
CA SER A 108 -11.05 4.92 -4.34
C SER A 108 -10.14 4.77 -5.56
N ASP A 109 -10.54 5.37 -6.68
CA ASP A 109 -9.76 5.38 -7.93
C ASP A 109 -9.21 6.79 -8.23
N VAL A 110 -9.42 7.75 -7.31
CA VAL A 110 -8.96 9.13 -7.51
C VAL A 110 -7.49 9.22 -7.11
N THR A 111 -6.69 9.74 -8.03
CA THR A 111 -5.25 9.90 -7.87
C THR A 111 -4.82 11.18 -8.58
N TYR A 112 -4.10 12.07 -7.87
CA TYR A 112 -3.47 13.24 -8.46
C TYR A 112 -2.02 12.97 -8.75
N ARG A 113 -1.65 13.06 -10.04
CA ARG A 113 -0.29 12.82 -10.51
C ARG A 113 0.55 14.06 -10.33
N LEU A 114 1.50 13.98 -9.39
CA LEU A 114 2.43 15.07 -9.08
C LEU A 114 3.63 15.08 -10.03
N TYR A 115 4.22 13.91 -10.30
CA TYR A 115 5.38 13.75 -11.15
C TYR A 115 5.33 12.41 -11.91
N ASP A 116 5.68 12.40 -13.20
CA ASP A 116 5.58 11.23 -14.06
C ASP A 116 6.88 10.93 -14.83
N TYR A 117 8.00 11.50 -14.40
CA TYR A 117 9.32 11.26 -14.99
C TYR A 117 9.38 11.53 -16.51
N ASP A 118 8.56 12.45 -17.01
CA ASP A 118 8.42 12.80 -18.43
C ASP A 118 8.14 11.59 -19.35
N ARG A 119 7.47 10.57 -18.80
CA ARG A 119 7.21 9.32 -19.48
C ARG A 119 6.03 9.46 -20.47
N PRO A 120 6.20 9.06 -21.74
CA PRO A 120 5.09 9.02 -22.68
C PRO A 120 4.12 7.87 -22.31
N GLY A 121 2.83 8.15 -22.41
CA GLY A 121 1.78 7.15 -22.35
C GLY A 121 1.78 6.24 -23.58
N THR A 122 0.85 5.30 -23.64
CA THR A 122 0.69 4.36 -24.76
C THR A 122 0.38 5.04 -26.08
N ASP A 123 -0.11 6.27 -26.05
CA ASP A 123 -0.38 7.14 -27.22
C ASP A 123 0.83 8.00 -27.63
N GLY A 124 1.98 7.85 -26.96
CA GLY A 124 3.21 8.60 -27.19
C GLY A 124 3.18 10.04 -26.64
N LYS A 125 2.14 10.44 -25.91
CA LYS A 125 2.04 11.76 -25.27
C LYS A 125 2.35 11.67 -23.78
N LEU A 126 2.86 12.76 -23.20
CA LEU A 126 3.03 12.87 -21.76
C LEU A 126 1.65 12.81 -21.07
N ARG A 127 1.58 12.07 -19.98
CA ARG A 127 0.36 12.06 -19.15
C ARG A 127 0.19 13.41 -18.45
N PRO A 128 -1.04 13.92 -18.31
CA PRO A 128 -1.28 15.18 -17.61
C PRO A 128 -0.87 15.08 -16.14
N LEU A 129 -0.21 16.12 -15.65
CA LEU A 129 0.08 16.31 -14.22
C LEU A 129 -1.04 17.13 -13.58
N HIS A 130 -1.26 16.92 -12.29
CA HIS A 130 -2.27 17.58 -11.47
C HIS A 130 -1.60 18.36 -10.33
N ILE A 131 -0.60 19.20 -10.69
CA ILE A 131 0.32 19.83 -9.70
C ILE A 131 -0.44 20.65 -8.66
N GLU A 132 -1.35 21.54 -9.08
CA GLU A 132 -2.10 22.39 -8.16
C GLU A 132 -2.98 21.57 -7.21
N GLN A 133 -3.73 20.58 -7.75
CA GLN A 133 -4.55 19.69 -6.94
C GLN A 133 -3.70 18.85 -5.99
N SER A 134 -2.53 18.38 -6.44
CA SER A 134 -1.60 17.66 -5.58
C SER A 134 -1.11 18.52 -4.43
N LEU A 135 -0.70 19.77 -4.72
CA LEU A 135 -0.24 20.72 -3.71
C LEU A 135 -1.31 21.10 -2.69
N ASP A 136 -2.57 21.12 -3.10
CA ASP A 136 -3.72 21.37 -2.21
C ASP A 136 -4.04 20.16 -1.31
N CYS A 137 -3.61 18.96 -1.73
CA CYS A 137 -3.91 17.70 -1.06
C CYS A 137 -2.77 17.14 -0.21
N ILE A 138 -1.53 17.59 -0.42
CA ILE A 138 -0.38 17.11 0.37
C ILE A 138 -0.54 17.48 1.85
N ASP A 139 -0.39 16.49 2.72
CA ASP A 139 -0.23 16.71 4.16
C ASP A 139 1.21 17.10 4.47
N PHE A 140 1.45 18.40 4.72
CA PHE A 140 2.77 18.93 5.06
C PHE A 140 3.11 18.77 6.55
N ASP A 141 2.16 18.41 7.39
CA ASP A 141 2.37 18.18 8.82
C ASP A 141 2.77 16.73 9.10
N SER A 142 2.50 15.81 8.16
CA SER A 142 2.88 14.40 8.27
C SER A 142 4.39 14.22 8.15
N GLN A 143 4.93 13.38 9.03
CA GLN A 143 6.35 13.02 8.96
C GLN A 143 6.56 11.84 8.02
N ALA A 144 7.44 12.01 7.04
CA ALA A 144 7.84 10.92 6.17
C ALA A 144 8.53 9.79 6.98
N PRO A 145 8.24 8.50 6.68
CA PRO A 145 8.91 7.40 7.34
C PRO A 145 10.41 7.38 7.02
N THR A 146 11.20 6.75 7.86
CA THR A 146 12.65 6.55 7.68
C THR A 146 12.99 5.18 7.10
N ASP A 147 12.15 4.18 7.35
CA ASP A 147 12.25 2.81 6.83
C ASP A 147 10.90 2.09 6.95
N GLY A 148 10.82 0.85 6.46
CA GLY A 148 9.63 -0.01 6.51
C GLY A 148 9.74 -1.17 7.51
N THR A 149 10.70 -1.14 8.42
CA THR A 149 10.93 -2.26 9.34
C THR A 149 9.73 -2.51 10.25
N VAL A 150 9.17 -3.70 10.20
CA VAL A 150 8.10 -4.12 11.10
C VAL A 150 8.66 -4.39 12.50
N THR A 151 8.30 -3.53 13.45
CA THR A 151 8.72 -3.64 14.86
C THR A 151 7.62 -4.16 15.79
N ALA A 152 6.40 -4.32 15.28
CA ALA A 152 5.27 -4.86 16.04
C ALA A 152 5.57 -6.30 16.50
N PRO A 153 5.23 -6.66 17.75
CA PRO A 153 5.50 -8.00 18.28
C PRO A 153 4.60 -9.04 17.60
N GLU A 154 5.17 -10.21 17.35
CA GLU A 154 4.37 -11.37 16.95
C GLU A 154 3.83 -12.08 18.19
N VAL A 155 2.52 -12.25 18.26
CA VAL A 155 1.82 -12.97 19.33
C VAL A 155 1.05 -14.13 18.73
N ASP A 156 1.38 -15.34 19.15
CA ASP A 156 0.75 -16.56 18.62
C ASP A 156 0.74 -16.62 17.07
N GLY A 157 1.85 -16.26 16.45
CA GLY A 157 1.99 -16.25 15.00
C GLY A 157 1.24 -15.13 14.27
N VAL A 158 0.67 -14.16 14.98
CA VAL A 158 -0.01 -12.98 14.42
C VAL A 158 0.79 -11.73 14.75
N THR A 159 1.04 -10.91 13.74
CA THR A 159 1.60 -9.56 13.88
C THR A 159 0.60 -8.57 13.30
N GLU A 160 0.01 -7.71 14.13
CA GLU A 160 -0.79 -6.60 13.65
C GLU A 160 0.16 -5.58 13.00
N LEU A 161 0.02 -5.37 11.69
CA LEU A 161 0.84 -4.45 10.92
C LEU A 161 0.27 -3.04 10.96
N GLU A 162 -1.06 -2.92 10.88
CA GLU A 162 -1.80 -1.67 10.89
C GLU A 162 -3.23 -1.91 11.37
N SER A 163 -3.76 -0.95 12.14
CA SER A 163 -5.18 -0.90 12.50
C SER A 163 -5.65 0.55 12.56
N ASN A 164 -6.50 0.93 11.63
CA ASN A 164 -7.05 2.28 11.50
C ASN A 164 -8.56 2.23 11.20
N PRO A 165 -9.28 3.36 11.15
CA PRO A 165 -10.73 3.37 10.89
C PRO A 165 -11.15 2.79 9.54
N CYS A 166 -10.22 2.57 8.61
CA CYS A 166 -10.51 2.11 7.24
C CYS A 166 -10.31 0.61 7.09
N TYR A 167 -9.34 0.02 7.81
CA TYR A 167 -9.01 -1.40 7.77
C TYR A 167 -8.03 -1.79 8.89
N THR A 168 -7.97 -3.08 9.14
CA THR A 168 -6.88 -3.74 9.89
C THR A 168 -6.14 -4.69 8.97
N VAL A 169 -4.81 -4.76 9.09
CA VAL A 169 -3.93 -5.67 8.33
C VAL A 169 -3.02 -6.43 9.27
N ASP A 170 -3.11 -7.75 9.19
CA ASP A 170 -2.30 -8.68 9.99
C ASP A 170 -1.41 -9.53 9.09
N ARG A 171 -0.20 -9.81 9.58
CA ARG A 171 0.63 -10.89 9.08
C ARG A 171 0.43 -12.11 9.95
N VAL A 172 0.04 -13.23 9.36
CA VAL A 172 -0.22 -14.49 10.06
C VAL A 172 0.75 -15.56 9.59
N ARG A 173 1.47 -16.16 10.54
CA ARG A 173 2.35 -17.31 10.32
C ARG A 173 1.72 -18.57 10.87
N VAL A 174 1.58 -19.57 10.01
CA VAL A 174 1.05 -20.90 10.35
C VAL A 174 2.20 -21.91 10.25
N ASN A 175 2.36 -22.70 11.31
CA ASN A 175 3.27 -23.85 11.31
C ASN A 175 2.59 -24.98 12.10
N GLY A 176 1.80 -25.78 11.40
CA GLY A 176 0.87 -26.77 11.96
C GLY A 176 -0.58 -26.38 11.73
N SER A 177 -1.31 -26.07 12.75
CA SER A 177 -2.73 -25.65 12.67
C SER A 177 -2.97 -24.36 13.44
N LYS A 178 -3.91 -23.55 12.93
CA LYS A 178 -4.38 -22.32 13.57
C LYS A 178 -5.82 -22.05 13.15
N THR A 179 -6.66 -21.64 14.09
CA THR A 179 -8.01 -21.16 13.80
C THR A 179 -8.08 -19.66 14.04
N LEU A 180 -8.63 -18.93 13.08
CA LEU A 180 -8.92 -17.51 13.18
C LEU A 180 -10.42 -17.31 13.33
N GLU A 181 -10.82 -16.45 14.28
CA GLU A 181 -12.19 -16.00 14.40
C GLU A 181 -12.54 -14.99 13.31
N GLN A 182 -13.72 -15.06 12.73
CA GLN A 182 -14.21 -14.15 11.71
C GLN A 182 -15.50 -13.47 12.21
N HIS A 183 -15.41 -12.17 12.53
CA HIS A 183 -16.51 -11.36 13.05
C HIS A 183 -16.86 -10.14 12.19
N TRP A 184 -16.09 -9.90 11.15
CA TRP A 184 -16.21 -8.75 10.26
C TRP A 184 -17.15 -9.03 9.08
N PRO A 185 -17.60 -8.02 8.36
CA PRO A 185 -18.41 -8.20 7.15
C PRO A 185 -17.78 -9.12 6.12
N PHE A 186 -16.46 -9.09 6.03
CA PHE A 186 -15.61 -10.02 5.27
C PHE A 186 -14.16 -9.93 5.75
N MET A 187 -13.37 -10.93 5.39
CA MET A 187 -11.92 -10.96 5.58
C MET A 187 -11.27 -11.40 4.27
N CYS A 188 -10.24 -10.67 3.84
CA CYS A 188 -9.39 -11.07 2.72
C CYS A 188 -8.16 -11.80 3.24
N LEU A 189 -7.78 -12.90 2.60
CA LEU A 189 -6.60 -13.68 2.94
C LEU A 189 -5.72 -13.83 1.69
N SER A 190 -4.44 -13.53 1.83
CA SER A 190 -3.44 -13.68 0.75
C SER A 190 -2.28 -14.52 1.25
N VAL A 191 -2.10 -15.70 0.68
CA VAL A 191 -0.94 -16.56 0.99
C VAL A 191 0.29 -15.96 0.30
N ILE A 192 1.23 -15.43 1.09
CA ILE A 192 2.41 -14.74 0.60
C ILE A 192 3.65 -15.64 0.55
N ASP A 193 3.65 -16.73 1.31
CA ASP A 193 4.70 -17.75 1.28
C ASP A 193 4.17 -19.10 1.75
N GLY A 194 4.79 -20.22 1.25
CA GLY A 194 4.46 -21.58 1.66
C GLY A 194 3.18 -22.14 1.06
N GLU A 195 2.64 -23.18 1.69
CA GLU A 195 1.44 -23.92 1.26
C GLU A 195 0.73 -24.58 2.43
N GLY A 196 -0.55 -24.92 2.23
CA GLY A 196 -1.37 -25.56 3.24
C GLY A 196 -2.82 -25.70 2.82
N THR A 197 -3.74 -25.63 3.79
CA THR A 197 -5.18 -25.57 3.54
C THR A 197 -5.82 -24.42 4.29
N VAL A 198 -6.90 -23.88 3.73
CA VAL A 198 -7.81 -22.93 4.36
C VAL A 198 -9.20 -23.57 4.36
N CYS A 199 -9.74 -23.88 5.55
CA CYS A 199 -11.00 -24.63 5.71
C CYS A 199 -11.03 -25.96 4.91
N GLY A 200 -9.87 -26.63 4.80
CA GLY A 200 -9.72 -27.87 4.04
C GLY A 200 -9.42 -27.71 2.55
N ASP A 201 -9.58 -26.52 1.98
CA ASP A 201 -9.24 -26.25 0.58
C ASP A 201 -7.73 -25.99 0.43
N PRO A 202 -7.04 -26.64 -0.53
CA PRO A 202 -5.61 -26.48 -0.70
C PRO A 202 -5.25 -25.08 -1.22
N VAL A 203 -4.23 -24.48 -0.60
CA VAL A 203 -3.70 -23.15 -0.95
C VAL A 203 -2.18 -23.17 -1.04
N HIS A 204 -1.64 -22.24 -1.79
CA HIS A 204 -0.20 -22.04 -1.97
C HIS A 204 0.12 -20.57 -2.14
N LYS A 205 1.39 -20.21 -2.13
CA LYS A 205 1.84 -18.84 -2.43
C LYS A 205 1.14 -18.28 -3.67
N GLY A 206 0.53 -17.11 -3.53
CA GLY A 206 -0.27 -16.46 -4.57
C GLY A 206 -1.76 -16.83 -4.56
N SER A 207 -2.22 -17.68 -3.63
CA SER A 207 -3.65 -17.90 -3.42
C SER A 207 -4.26 -16.71 -2.69
N HIS A 208 -5.42 -16.25 -3.18
CA HIS A 208 -6.19 -15.15 -2.57
C HIS A 208 -7.62 -15.63 -2.33
N LEU A 209 -8.12 -15.41 -1.12
CA LEU A 209 -9.44 -15.85 -0.69
C LEU A 209 -10.21 -14.69 -0.04
N LEU A 210 -11.53 -14.81 -0.11
CA LEU A 210 -12.44 -13.93 0.60
C LEU A 210 -13.32 -14.78 1.51
N ALA A 211 -13.25 -14.52 2.82
CA ALA A 211 -14.14 -15.11 3.81
C ALA A 211 -15.29 -14.13 4.09
N PRO A 212 -16.54 -14.46 3.70
CA PRO A 212 -17.71 -13.63 3.98
C PRO A 212 -18.14 -13.76 5.45
N SER A 213 -19.01 -12.86 5.92
CA SER A 213 -19.58 -12.85 7.29
C SER A 213 -20.38 -14.11 7.67
N THR A 214 -20.71 -14.97 6.70
CA THR A 214 -21.36 -16.25 6.94
C THR A 214 -20.41 -17.33 7.47
N VAL A 215 -19.10 -17.10 7.39
CA VAL A 215 -18.05 -17.95 7.96
C VAL A 215 -17.67 -17.34 9.30
N SER A 216 -17.79 -18.08 10.39
CA SER A 216 -17.48 -17.59 11.75
C SER A 216 -16.09 -17.93 12.22
N SER A 217 -15.42 -18.89 11.58
CA SER A 217 -14.04 -19.28 11.86
C SER A 217 -13.35 -19.79 10.62
N ILE A 218 -12.05 -19.62 10.55
CA ILE A 218 -11.21 -20.01 9.42
C ILE A 218 -10.10 -20.91 9.95
N ASP A 219 -10.15 -22.19 9.57
CA ASP A 219 -9.13 -23.16 9.93
C ASP A 219 -7.99 -23.14 8.91
N LEU A 220 -6.79 -22.93 9.42
CA LEU A 220 -5.54 -22.89 8.66
C LEU A 220 -4.68 -24.07 9.05
N GLU A 221 -4.19 -24.86 8.09
CA GLU A 221 -3.27 -25.97 8.34
C GLU A 221 -2.12 -25.94 7.34
N GLY A 222 -0.90 -26.25 7.79
CA GLY A 222 0.27 -26.36 6.94
C GLY A 222 1.44 -25.53 7.42
N LYS A 223 2.28 -25.11 6.47
CA LYS A 223 3.38 -24.18 6.72
C LYS A 223 3.30 -23.04 5.73
N MET A 224 2.74 -21.93 6.15
CA MET A 224 2.48 -20.78 5.27
C MET A 224 2.49 -19.46 6.03
N GLU A 225 2.69 -18.38 5.30
CA GLU A 225 2.57 -17.01 5.76
C GLU A 225 1.49 -16.30 4.94
N LEU A 226 0.60 -15.58 5.63
CA LEU A 226 -0.50 -14.86 5.02
C LEU A 226 -0.50 -13.40 5.43
N ILE A 227 -0.97 -12.54 4.54
CA ILE A 227 -1.48 -11.22 4.91
C ILE A 227 -3.01 -11.31 4.92
N ILE A 228 -3.59 -10.86 6.00
CA ILE A 228 -5.02 -10.82 6.22
C ILE A 228 -5.45 -9.38 6.38
N SER A 229 -6.60 -9.02 5.81
CA SER A 229 -7.17 -7.70 5.98
C SER A 229 -8.68 -7.76 6.16
N HIS A 230 -9.20 -6.88 7.01
CA HIS A 230 -10.62 -6.76 7.33
C HIS A 230 -10.98 -5.32 7.73
N LEU A 231 -12.28 -5.04 7.88
CA LEU A 231 -12.79 -3.75 8.35
C LEU A 231 -12.78 -3.67 9.86
#